data_cd0b0f5427135c013c26a7084de6836f
#
_entry.id   cd0b0f5427135c013c26a7084de6836f
#
_cell.length_a   1.000
_cell.length_b   1.000
_cell.length_c   1.000
_cell.angle_alpha   90.00
_cell.angle_beta   90.00
_cell.angle_gamma   90.00
#
_symmetry.space_group_name_H-M   'P 1'
#
loop_
_entity.id
_entity.type
_entity.pdbx_description
1 polymer ?
#
loop_
_entity_poly.entity_id
_entity_poly.type
_entity_poly.pdbx_seq_one_letter_code
_entity_poly.pdbx_strand_id
1 'polypeptide(L)'
;MKLTKFLIITLIIFSCKDASFDSSEKLTYSDSFSLRLSIQSIKKIKNLIFQNDSDYKISGTIPSELCFDFKYPVSIQYNDNSIVNVTSFSHFTELILTETQQLHMTGMGFPFSVVMSNDNSEQVISDETQFETLINDCGYGSLTFDEIKGVYGTCFDFNYPISIVLNGTTYTFNSENDAILLAAAFTQKVTSFNFIYPFSIKYIANNQNASVPDYYTFTTIIAGCN
;
A
#
# COMPACT_ATOMS: atom_id res chain seq x y z
N MET A 1 -35.49 -11.32 -79.49
CA MET A 1 -35.49 -11.60 -78.02
C MET A 1 -34.08 -11.54 -77.53
N LYS A 2 -33.64 -10.39 -76.97
CA LYS A 2 -32.31 -10.24 -76.41
C LYS A 2 -32.43 -10.04 -74.86
N LEU A 3 -31.98 -11.00 -74.09
CA LEU A 3 -31.93 -10.97 -72.62
C LEU A 3 -30.74 -10.12 -72.20
N THR A 4 -30.97 -8.94 -71.71
CA THR A 4 -29.96 -8.07 -71.11
C THR A 4 -29.77 -8.48 -69.64
N LYS A 5 -28.61 -9.09 -69.36
CA LYS A 5 -28.21 -9.42 -67.99
C LYS A 5 -27.78 -8.12 -67.24
N PHE A 6 -28.55 -7.73 -66.23
CA PHE A 6 -28.21 -6.64 -65.34
C PHE A 6 -27.27 -7.21 -64.27
N LEU A 7 -26.01 -6.84 -64.33
CA LEU A 7 -25.01 -7.18 -63.33
C LEU A 7 -25.06 -6.12 -62.23
N ILE A 8 -25.68 -6.44 -61.10
CA ILE A 8 -25.66 -5.59 -59.92
C ILE A 8 -24.36 -5.87 -59.17
N ILE A 9 -23.41 -4.94 -59.30
CA ILE A 9 -22.21 -4.93 -58.49
C ILE A 9 -22.58 -4.31 -57.12
N THR A 10 -22.76 -5.15 -56.09
CA THR A 10 -22.95 -4.70 -54.73
C THR A 10 -21.59 -4.32 -54.19
N LEU A 11 -21.32 -3.01 -54.09
CA LEU A 11 -20.17 -2.46 -53.41
C LEU A 11 -20.38 -2.66 -51.90
N ILE A 12 -19.73 -3.69 -51.33
CA ILE A 12 -19.65 -3.84 -49.90
C ILE A 12 -18.58 -2.84 -49.41
N ILE A 13 -19.02 -1.70 -48.95
CA ILE A 13 -18.17 -0.75 -48.21
C ILE A 13 -17.94 -1.38 -46.82
N PHE A 14 -16.78 -2.04 -46.64
CA PHE A 14 -16.26 -2.33 -45.31
C PHE A 14 -15.93 -0.99 -44.64
N SER A 15 -16.90 -0.44 -43.93
CA SER A 15 -16.62 0.60 -42.94
C SER A 15 -15.84 -0.08 -41.84
N CYS A 16 -14.51 0.01 -41.90
CA CYS A 16 -13.68 -0.13 -40.69
C CYS A 16 -14.13 0.99 -39.73
N LYS A 17 -15.05 0.68 -38.82
CA LYS A 17 -15.15 1.45 -37.60
C LYS A 17 -13.83 1.20 -36.90
N ASP A 18 -12.96 2.19 -36.89
CA ASP A 18 -11.97 2.32 -35.85
C ASP A 18 -12.74 2.26 -34.51
N ALA A 19 -12.78 1.07 -33.93
CA ALA A 19 -13.11 0.93 -32.53
C ALA A 19 -11.98 1.62 -31.80
N SER A 20 -12.10 2.93 -31.62
CA SER A 20 -11.40 3.59 -30.53
C SER A 20 -11.86 2.87 -29.28
N PHE A 21 -11.05 1.96 -28.82
CA PHE A 21 -11.19 1.29 -27.53
C PHE A 21 -10.92 2.38 -26.48
N ASP A 22 -11.89 3.28 -26.30
CA ASP A 22 -11.96 4.18 -25.17
C ASP A 22 -12.52 3.37 -23.99
N SER A 23 -11.78 2.33 -23.61
CA SER A 23 -11.95 1.71 -22.32
C SER A 23 -11.13 2.52 -21.32
N SER A 24 -11.60 3.71 -21.01
CA SER A 24 -11.30 4.30 -19.71
C SER A 24 -11.97 3.39 -18.69
N GLU A 25 -11.29 2.30 -18.35
CA GLU A 25 -11.71 1.40 -17.28
C GLU A 25 -11.86 2.28 -16.06
N LYS A 26 -13.11 2.44 -15.60
CA LYS A 26 -13.40 3.36 -14.50
C LYS A 26 -12.75 2.80 -13.24
N LEU A 27 -11.65 3.40 -12.82
CA LEU A 27 -10.96 3.00 -11.61
C LEU A 27 -11.89 3.12 -10.40
N THR A 28 -11.85 2.11 -9.55
CA THR A 28 -12.49 2.13 -8.24
C THR A 28 -11.43 2.46 -7.21
N TYR A 29 -11.65 3.49 -6.42
CA TYR A 29 -10.74 3.90 -5.35
C TYR A 29 -11.21 3.34 -4.03
N SER A 30 -10.29 2.78 -3.27
CA SER A 30 -10.54 2.33 -1.91
C SER A 30 -9.29 2.60 -1.06
N ASP A 31 -9.50 2.77 0.24
CA ASP A 31 -8.40 2.79 1.20
C ASP A 31 -7.55 1.54 1.01
N SER A 32 -6.23 1.73 0.90
CA SER A 32 -5.29 0.65 0.64
C SER A 32 -4.26 0.55 1.76
N PHE A 33 -4.45 -0.42 2.62
CA PHE A 33 -3.46 -0.79 3.62
C PHE A 33 -2.18 -1.30 2.96
N SER A 34 -2.31 -2.07 1.88
CA SER A 34 -1.20 -2.62 1.10
C SER A 34 -0.34 -1.53 0.45
N LEU A 35 -0.95 -0.43 -0.03
CA LEU A 35 -0.21 0.75 -0.49
C LEU A 35 0.66 1.32 0.63
N ARG A 36 0.11 1.47 1.83
CA ARG A 36 0.85 2.02 2.98
C ARG A 36 2.03 1.13 3.38
N LEU A 37 1.86 -0.21 3.33
CA LEU A 37 2.96 -1.16 3.56
C LEU A 37 4.04 -1.07 2.49
N SER A 38 3.65 -0.91 1.21
CA SER A 38 4.59 -0.69 0.10
C SER A 38 5.40 0.58 0.31
N ILE A 39 4.75 1.70 0.67
CA ILE A 39 5.39 2.98 0.98
C ILE A 39 6.40 2.82 2.12
N GLN A 40 6.03 2.12 3.18
CA GLN A 40 6.90 1.89 4.33
C GLN A 40 8.12 1.05 3.94
N SER A 41 7.94 0.00 3.15
CA SER A 41 9.03 -0.83 2.65
C SER A 41 10.00 0.00 1.80
N ILE A 42 9.50 0.87 0.92
CA ILE A 42 10.32 1.79 0.12
C ILE A 42 11.08 2.77 1.03
N LYS A 43 10.44 3.33 2.06
CA LYS A 43 11.09 4.22 3.03
C LYS A 43 12.22 3.51 3.79
N LYS A 44 12.01 2.27 4.24
CA LYS A 44 13.05 1.45 4.91
C LYS A 44 14.25 1.21 4.01
N ILE A 45 14.02 0.77 2.77
CA ILE A 45 15.08 0.52 1.78
C ILE A 45 15.87 1.81 1.53
N LYS A 46 15.19 2.94 1.36
CA LYS A 46 15.86 4.23 1.17
C LYS A 46 16.67 4.67 2.37
N ASN A 47 16.15 4.52 3.59
CA ASN A 47 16.90 4.86 4.80
C ASN A 47 18.18 4.04 4.90
N LEU A 48 18.14 2.74 4.55
CA LEU A 48 19.34 1.90 4.49
C LEU A 48 20.35 2.39 3.44
N ILE A 49 19.87 2.87 2.29
CA ILE A 49 20.71 3.40 1.21
C ILE A 49 21.30 4.76 1.62
N PHE A 50 20.50 5.67 2.19
CA PHE A 50 20.95 7.00 2.61
C PHE A 50 21.94 6.98 3.78
N GLN A 51 21.90 5.98 4.65
CA GLN A 51 22.90 5.82 5.73
C GLN A 51 24.29 5.42 5.19
N ASN A 52 24.34 4.85 3.99
CA ASN A 52 25.59 4.31 3.42
C ASN A 52 26.22 5.19 2.32
N ASP A 53 25.50 6.16 1.75
CA ASP A 53 26.01 6.99 0.66
C ASP A 53 25.35 8.38 0.60
N SER A 54 26.13 9.42 0.89
CA SER A 54 25.68 10.83 0.84
C SER A 54 25.49 11.38 -0.58
N ASP A 55 25.86 10.63 -1.61
CA ASP A 55 25.86 11.07 -3.03
C ASP A 55 24.89 10.28 -3.92
N TYR A 56 23.92 9.54 -3.34
CA TYR A 56 23.02 8.71 -4.11
C TYR A 56 22.07 9.56 -4.96
N LYS A 57 22.35 9.63 -6.25
CA LYS A 57 21.38 10.07 -7.26
C LYS A 57 20.35 8.98 -7.41
N ILE A 58 19.05 9.32 -7.21
CA ILE A 58 17.92 8.43 -7.50
C ILE A 58 18.07 7.96 -8.95
N SER A 59 18.69 6.81 -9.15
CA SER A 59 18.62 6.09 -10.41
C SER A 59 17.17 5.64 -10.55
N GLY A 60 16.56 5.83 -11.70
CA GLY A 60 15.19 5.37 -11.97
C GLY A 60 15.04 3.84 -11.97
N THR A 61 16.00 3.13 -11.42
CA THR A 61 16.06 1.68 -11.30
C THR A 61 15.55 1.30 -9.91
N ILE A 62 14.60 0.40 -9.87
CA ILE A 62 14.02 -0.18 -8.63
C ILE A 62 15.15 -0.88 -7.88
N PRO A 63 15.26 -0.68 -6.56
CA PRO A 63 16.12 -1.51 -5.74
C PRO A 63 15.77 -2.98 -5.94
N SER A 64 16.77 -3.83 -6.13
CA SER A 64 16.60 -5.28 -6.31
C SER A 64 15.93 -5.97 -5.11
N GLU A 65 15.77 -5.24 -4.01
CA GLU A 65 15.12 -5.69 -2.79
C GLU A 65 13.58 -5.58 -2.81
N LEU A 66 13.01 -4.86 -3.81
CA LEU A 66 11.56 -4.85 -3.98
C LEU A 66 11.12 -6.12 -4.72
N CYS A 67 10.11 -6.78 -4.18
CA CYS A 67 9.55 -8.01 -4.73
C CYS A 67 8.79 -7.76 -6.06
N PHE A 68 8.25 -6.56 -6.24
CA PHE A 68 7.57 -6.13 -7.47
C PHE A 68 7.79 -4.64 -7.73
N ASP A 69 7.52 -4.21 -8.95
CA ASP A 69 7.34 -2.80 -9.31
C ASP A 69 5.95 -2.54 -9.86
N PHE A 70 5.44 -1.32 -9.62
CA PHE A 70 4.21 -0.88 -10.27
C PHE A 70 4.43 -0.68 -11.77
N LYS A 71 3.52 -1.18 -12.57
CA LYS A 71 3.47 -0.85 -14.00
C LYS A 71 2.76 0.49 -14.16
N TYR A 72 3.55 1.54 -14.32
CA TYR A 72 3.05 2.91 -14.41
C TYR A 72 2.30 3.18 -15.73
N PRO A 73 1.30 4.10 -15.73
CA PRO A 73 0.88 4.91 -14.59
C PRO A 73 -0.02 4.16 -13.61
N VAL A 74 0.03 4.54 -12.34
CA VAL A 74 -0.92 4.12 -11.31
C VAL A 74 -1.59 5.33 -10.68
N SER A 75 -2.84 5.19 -10.24
CA SER A 75 -3.60 6.28 -9.62
C SER A 75 -3.65 6.10 -8.12
N ILE A 76 -3.26 7.13 -7.38
CA ILE A 76 -3.21 7.13 -5.92
C ILE A 76 -4.15 8.21 -5.39
N GLN A 77 -4.90 7.88 -4.35
CA GLN A 77 -5.78 8.79 -3.64
C GLN A 77 -5.14 9.24 -2.33
N TYR A 78 -5.25 10.53 -2.02
CA TYR A 78 -4.84 11.13 -0.76
C TYR A 78 -6.00 11.19 0.24
N ASN A 79 -5.67 11.45 1.50
CA ASN A 79 -6.64 11.56 2.60
C ASN A 79 -7.64 12.74 2.44
N ASP A 80 -7.36 13.70 1.56
CA ASP A 80 -8.29 14.78 1.16
C ASP A 80 -9.17 14.42 -0.06
N ASN A 81 -9.11 13.16 -0.52
CA ASN A 81 -9.74 12.61 -1.72
C ASN A 81 -9.17 13.14 -3.04
N SER A 82 -8.09 13.92 -3.03
CA SER A 82 -7.39 14.26 -4.26
C SER A 82 -6.73 13.01 -4.88
N ILE A 83 -6.64 12.99 -6.22
CA ILE A 83 -6.10 11.86 -6.98
C ILE A 83 -4.89 12.33 -7.77
N VAL A 84 -3.81 11.57 -7.68
CA VAL A 84 -2.57 11.80 -8.42
C VAL A 84 -2.23 10.59 -9.28
N ASN A 85 -1.96 10.81 -10.56
CA ASN A 85 -1.43 9.79 -11.46
C ASN A 85 0.09 9.73 -11.34
N VAL A 86 0.58 8.66 -10.79
CA VAL A 86 2.00 8.39 -10.63
C VAL A 86 2.53 7.75 -11.91
N THR A 87 3.50 8.38 -12.54
CA THR A 87 3.97 8.01 -13.88
C THR A 87 5.29 7.25 -13.90
N SER A 88 5.97 7.14 -12.75
CA SER A 88 7.25 6.43 -12.61
C SER A 88 7.57 6.15 -11.15
N PHE A 89 8.51 5.23 -10.90
CA PHE A 89 9.05 4.98 -9.57
C PHE A 89 9.69 6.22 -8.94
N SER A 90 10.41 7.02 -9.73
CA SER A 90 10.98 8.29 -9.26
C SER A 90 9.89 9.26 -8.79
N HIS A 91 8.82 9.42 -9.58
CA HIS A 91 7.67 10.25 -9.20
C HIS A 91 6.99 9.72 -7.93
N PHE A 92 6.77 8.38 -7.83
CA PHE A 92 6.22 7.77 -6.62
C PHE A 92 7.07 8.06 -5.38
N THR A 93 8.37 7.93 -5.53
CA THR A 93 9.32 8.19 -4.45
C THR A 93 9.33 9.64 -4.00
N GLU A 94 9.25 10.58 -4.94
CA GLU A 94 9.14 12.02 -4.64
C GLU A 94 7.86 12.31 -3.83
N LEU A 95 6.73 11.73 -4.22
CA LEU A 95 5.48 11.85 -3.47
C LEU A 95 5.61 11.28 -2.06
N ILE A 96 6.24 10.09 -1.91
CA ILE A 96 6.49 9.47 -0.59
C ILE A 96 7.32 10.39 0.32
N LEU A 97 8.31 11.10 -0.22
CA LEU A 97 9.17 12.00 0.56
C LEU A 97 8.50 13.32 0.94
N THR A 98 7.44 13.70 0.24
CA THR A 98 6.69 14.94 0.49
C THR A 98 5.44 14.72 1.34
N GLU A 99 5.11 13.49 1.72
CA GLU A 99 4.00 13.21 2.64
C GLU A 99 4.15 13.91 3.98
N THR A 100 3.01 14.38 4.51
CA THR A 100 2.90 14.95 5.84
C THR A 100 1.71 14.32 6.58
N GLN A 101 1.55 14.61 7.88
CA GLN A 101 0.37 14.18 8.62
C GLN A 101 -0.94 14.78 8.05
N GLN A 102 -0.87 15.98 7.46
CA GLN A 102 -2.03 16.67 6.91
C GLN A 102 -2.39 16.17 5.51
N LEU A 103 -1.40 15.74 4.74
CA LEU A 103 -1.59 15.26 3.36
C LEU A 103 -0.71 14.04 3.10
N HIS A 104 -1.34 12.88 2.96
CA HIS A 104 -0.68 11.60 2.74
C HIS A 104 -1.53 10.66 1.89
N MET A 105 -0.88 9.69 1.26
CA MET A 105 -1.53 8.70 0.40
C MET A 105 -2.29 7.68 1.24
N THR A 106 -3.58 7.46 0.93
CA THR A 106 -4.46 6.54 1.66
C THR A 106 -5.05 5.46 0.79
N GLY A 107 -5.27 5.73 -0.50
CA GLY A 107 -6.00 4.86 -1.39
C GLY A 107 -5.28 4.57 -2.69
N MET A 108 -5.71 3.49 -3.33
CA MET A 108 -5.22 3.03 -4.63
C MET A 108 -6.38 2.94 -5.61
N GLY A 109 -6.15 3.33 -6.86
CA GLY A 109 -7.11 3.13 -7.95
C GLY A 109 -6.94 1.73 -8.55
N PHE A 110 -7.96 0.90 -8.47
CA PHE A 110 -8.01 -0.45 -9.03
C PHE A 110 -8.82 -0.49 -10.32
N PRO A 111 -8.46 -1.36 -11.30
CA PRO A 111 -7.30 -2.24 -11.30
C PRO A 111 -6.00 -1.51 -11.64
N PHE A 112 -4.87 -2.11 -11.27
CA PHE A 112 -3.54 -1.73 -11.74
C PHE A 112 -2.69 -2.98 -12.00
N SER A 113 -1.53 -2.81 -12.65
CA SER A 113 -0.61 -3.92 -12.88
C SER A 113 0.70 -3.74 -12.13
N VAL A 114 1.33 -4.86 -11.81
CA VAL A 114 2.68 -4.93 -11.25
C VAL A 114 3.55 -5.83 -12.10
N VAL A 115 4.87 -5.65 -12.01
CA VAL A 115 5.88 -6.52 -12.61
C VAL A 115 6.67 -7.17 -11.48
N MET A 116 6.69 -8.49 -11.43
CA MET A 116 7.38 -9.25 -10.40
C MET A 116 8.90 -9.22 -10.63
N SER A 117 9.67 -9.00 -9.56
CA SER A 117 11.14 -8.85 -9.67
C SER A 117 11.87 -10.19 -9.90
N ASN A 118 11.26 -11.32 -9.56
CA ASN A 118 11.88 -12.64 -9.65
C ASN A 118 11.90 -13.21 -11.07
N ASP A 119 10.88 -12.94 -11.89
CA ASP A 119 10.69 -13.55 -13.21
C ASP A 119 10.22 -12.56 -14.29
N ASN A 120 10.05 -11.28 -13.93
CA ASN A 120 9.50 -10.21 -14.77
C ASN A 120 8.07 -10.51 -15.29
N SER A 121 7.34 -11.39 -14.64
CA SER A 121 5.93 -11.65 -14.98
C SER A 121 5.07 -10.44 -14.61
N GLU A 122 4.04 -10.20 -15.41
CA GLU A 122 3.05 -9.14 -15.15
C GLU A 122 1.83 -9.74 -14.46
N GLN A 123 1.37 -9.09 -13.41
CA GLN A 123 0.17 -9.45 -12.67
C GLN A 123 -0.78 -8.26 -12.59
N VAL A 124 -2.06 -8.48 -12.89
CA VAL A 124 -3.13 -7.48 -12.70
C VAL A 124 -3.67 -7.64 -11.28
N ILE A 125 -3.76 -6.53 -10.57
CA ILE A 125 -4.32 -6.42 -9.23
C ILE A 125 -5.67 -5.72 -9.35
N SER A 126 -6.74 -6.46 -9.10
CA SER A 126 -8.11 -6.00 -9.35
C SER A 126 -8.75 -5.32 -8.15
N ASP A 127 -8.25 -5.59 -6.94
CA ASP A 127 -8.79 -5.08 -5.68
C ASP A 127 -7.74 -5.12 -4.55
N GLU A 128 -8.10 -4.54 -3.41
CA GLU A 128 -7.23 -4.50 -2.22
C GLU A 128 -6.90 -5.89 -1.67
N THR A 129 -7.80 -6.87 -1.78
CA THR A 129 -7.55 -8.24 -1.28
C THR A 129 -6.44 -8.93 -2.06
N GLN A 130 -6.42 -8.76 -3.38
CA GLN A 130 -5.34 -9.27 -4.21
C GLN A 130 -4.03 -8.53 -3.93
N PHE A 131 -4.10 -7.22 -3.68
CA PHE A 131 -2.93 -6.43 -3.33
C PHE A 131 -2.36 -6.85 -1.97
N GLU A 132 -3.21 -7.07 -0.97
CA GLU A 132 -2.80 -7.59 0.34
C GLU A 132 -2.13 -8.98 0.21
N THR A 133 -2.66 -9.86 -0.64
CA THR A 133 -2.04 -11.15 -0.92
C THR A 133 -0.63 -10.99 -1.49
N LEU A 134 -0.45 -10.13 -2.49
CA LEU A 134 0.86 -9.84 -3.07
C LEU A 134 1.85 -9.29 -2.02
N ILE A 135 1.42 -8.32 -1.19
CA ILE A 135 2.24 -7.73 -0.13
C ILE A 135 2.69 -8.80 0.88
N ASN A 136 1.79 -9.69 1.28
CA ASN A 136 2.10 -10.79 2.19
C ASN A 136 3.09 -11.80 1.56
N ASP A 137 2.89 -12.16 0.29
CA ASP A 137 3.77 -13.06 -0.45
C ASP A 137 5.18 -12.46 -0.62
N CYS A 138 5.26 -11.14 -0.75
CA CYS A 138 6.52 -10.39 -0.80
C CYS A 138 7.20 -10.25 0.57
N GLY A 139 6.55 -10.65 1.66
CA GLY A 139 7.06 -10.46 3.01
C GLY A 139 7.11 -8.99 3.45
N TYR A 140 6.38 -8.10 2.77
CA TYR A 140 6.18 -6.73 3.21
C TYR A 140 5.21 -6.76 4.40
N GLY A 141 5.74 -7.19 5.55
CA GLY A 141 4.97 -7.28 6.77
C GLY A 141 4.56 -5.90 7.26
N SER A 142 3.36 -5.84 7.83
CA SER A 142 2.97 -4.88 8.86
C SER A 142 4.15 -4.59 9.80
N LEU A 143 4.07 -3.48 10.54
CA LEU A 143 4.95 -3.25 11.70
C LEU A 143 5.22 -4.57 12.41
N THR A 144 6.46 -4.99 12.44
CA THR A 144 6.80 -6.22 13.14
C THR A 144 6.59 -6.02 14.64
N PHE A 145 6.21 -7.07 15.32
CA PHE A 145 6.09 -7.03 16.80
C PHE A 145 7.38 -6.51 17.46
N ASP A 146 8.55 -6.79 16.89
CA ASP A 146 9.82 -6.31 17.39
C ASP A 146 10.01 -4.79 17.22
N GLU A 147 9.52 -4.19 16.13
CA GLU A 147 9.55 -2.73 15.95
C GLU A 147 8.67 -2.03 16.98
N ILE A 148 7.49 -2.59 17.27
CA ILE A 148 6.60 -2.04 18.30
C ILE A 148 7.20 -2.24 19.69
N LYS A 149 7.73 -3.44 19.98
CA LYS A 149 8.35 -3.77 21.25
C LYS A 149 9.56 -2.89 21.57
N GLY A 150 10.31 -2.48 20.54
CA GLY A 150 11.46 -1.59 20.71
C GLY A 150 11.10 -0.20 21.24
N VAL A 151 9.89 0.29 20.98
CA VAL A 151 9.44 1.65 21.35
C VAL A 151 8.36 1.67 22.42
N TYR A 152 7.59 0.58 22.56
CA TYR A 152 6.59 0.42 23.62
C TYR A 152 7.25 0.38 25.01
N GLY A 153 6.68 1.12 25.97
CA GLY A 153 7.25 1.21 27.31
C GLY A 153 8.50 2.08 27.43
N THR A 154 9.06 2.57 26.33
CA THR A 154 10.22 3.48 26.31
C THR A 154 9.87 4.85 25.71
N CYS A 155 9.12 4.89 24.62
CA CYS A 155 8.68 6.11 23.95
C CYS A 155 7.21 6.41 24.25
N PHE A 156 6.36 5.40 24.20
CA PHE A 156 4.93 5.54 24.49
C PHE A 156 4.35 4.28 25.15
N ASP A 157 3.19 4.46 25.79
CA ASP A 157 2.30 3.40 26.25
C ASP A 157 0.98 3.46 25.50
N PHE A 158 0.28 2.33 25.37
CA PHE A 158 -1.07 2.30 24.83
C PHE A 158 -2.09 2.80 25.86
N ASN A 159 -3.04 3.64 25.43
CA ASN A 159 -4.23 3.92 26.21
C ASN A 159 -5.30 2.87 25.86
N TYR A 160 -5.54 1.96 26.78
CA TYR A 160 -6.52 0.92 26.58
C TYR A 160 -7.96 1.46 26.65
N PRO A 161 -8.96 0.84 25.94
CA PRO A 161 -8.81 -0.40 25.17
C PRO A 161 -8.19 -0.18 23.80
N ILE A 162 -7.45 -1.20 23.33
CA ILE A 162 -6.98 -1.29 21.96
C ILE A 162 -7.43 -2.61 21.34
N SER A 163 -7.58 -2.64 20.02
CA SER A 163 -7.94 -3.86 19.31
C SER A 163 -6.93 -4.15 18.19
N ILE A 164 -6.68 -5.45 17.99
CA ILE A 164 -5.84 -5.95 16.90
C ILE A 164 -6.58 -7.03 16.13
N VAL A 165 -6.17 -7.24 14.89
CA VAL A 165 -6.47 -8.45 14.12
C VAL A 165 -5.20 -9.29 14.06
N LEU A 166 -5.28 -10.53 14.54
CA LEU A 166 -4.20 -11.49 14.55
C LEU A 166 -4.65 -12.75 13.83
N ASN A 167 -4.01 -13.12 12.72
CA ASN A 167 -4.42 -14.25 11.87
C ASN A 167 -5.92 -14.24 11.53
N GLY A 168 -6.45 -13.05 11.18
CA GLY A 168 -7.87 -12.87 10.83
C GLY A 168 -8.85 -12.83 12.02
N THR A 169 -8.38 -13.02 13.26
CA THR A 169 -9.22 -12.97 14.47
C THR A 169 -8.99 -11.65 15.19
N THR A 170 -10.10 -10.98 15.55
CA THR A 170 -10.05 -9.73 16.33
C THR A 170 -9.91 -10.01 17.82
N TYR A 171 -8.96 -9.36 18.46
CA TYR A 171 -8.76 -9.35 19.90
C TYR A 171 -8.83 -7.93 20.43
N THR A 172 -9.56 -7.71 21.52
CA THR A 172 -9.62 -6.42 22.22
C THR A 172 -8.96 -6.55 23.59
N PHE A 173 -8.01 -5.70 23.86
CA PHE A 173 -7.31 -5.61 25.12
C PHE A 173 -7.84 -4.43 25.92
N ASN A 174 -8.31 -4.66 27.13
CA ASN A 174 -8.73 -3.62 28.07
C ASN A 174 -7.59 -3.19 29.00
N SER A 175 -6.50 -3.94 28.97
CA SER A 175 -5.30 -3.70 29.79
C SER A 175 -4.06 -4.31 29.13
N GLU A 176 -2.89 -3.89 29.58
CA GLU A 176 -1.61 -4.51 29.19
C GLU A 176 -1.57 -6.01 29.56
N ASN A 177 -2.16 -6.37 30.71
CA ASN A 177 -2.18 -7.75 31.17
C ASN A 177 -2.94 -8.66 30.17
N ASP A 178 -4.00 -8.17 29.53
CA ASP A 178 -4.75 -8.94 28.52
C ASP A 178 -3.87 -9.27 27.32
N ALA A 179 -3.03 -8.32 26.89
CA ALA A 179 -2.09 -8.52 25.80
C ALA A 179 -0.99 -9.54 26.17
N ILE A 180 -0.48 -9.47 27.41
CA ILE A 180 0.51 -10.43 27.94
C ILE A 180 -0.09 -11.83 28.01
N LEU A 181 -1.34 -11.96 28.48
CA LEU A 181 -2.02 -13.27 28.56
C LEU A 181 -2.27 -13.86 27.16
N LEU A 182 -2.67 -13.05 26.19
CA LEU A 182 -2.80 -13.53 24.82
C LEU A 182 -1.43 -13.97 24.27
N ALA A 183 -0.37 -13.18 24.45
CA ALA A 183 0.96 -13.52 23.96
C ALA A 183 1.48 -14.84 24.56
N ALA A 184 1.19 -15.10 25.85
CA ALA A 184 1.56 -16.34 26.52
C ALA A 184 0.74 -17.56 26.04
N ALA A 185 -0.54 -17.34 25.70
CA ALA A 185 -1.43 -18.40 25.23
C ALA A 185 -1.36 -18.67 23.71
N PHE A 186 -0.78 -17.74 22.94
CA PHE A 186 -0.76 -17.82 21.49
C PHE A 186 0.34 -18.76 21.01
N THR A 187 -0.05 -19.95 20.56
CA THR A 187 0.88 -21.02 20.13
C THR A 187 0.99 -21.13 18.59
N GLN A 188 0.16 -20.40 17.86
CA GLN A 188 0.13 -20.44 16.39
C GLN A 188 1.20 -19.51 15.81
N LYS A 189 1.68 -19.84 14.60
CA LYS A 189 2.51 -18.91 13.85
C LYS A 189 1.71 -17.67 13.52
N VAL A 190 2.25 -16.49 13.80
CA VAL A 190 1.68 -15.21 13.37
C VAL A 190 1.92 -15.08 11.86
N THR A 191 0.83 -15.03 11.09
CA THR A 191 0.85 -14.85 9.64
C THR A 191 0.36 -13.47 9.24
N SER A 192 -0.49 -12.84 10.07
CA SER A 192 -0.95 -11.48 9.90
C SER A 192 -1.18 -10.80 11.24
N PHE A 193 -0.84 -9.51 11.33
CA PHE A 193 -1.03 -8.69 12.52
C PHE A 193 -1.33 -7.25 12.11
N ASN A 194 -2.46 -6.71 12.57
CA ASN A 194 -2.86 -5.33 12.32
C ASN A 194 -3.53 -4.72 13.54
N PHE A 195 -3.32 -3.41 13.78
CA PHE A 195 -4.12 -2.65 14.72
C PHE A 195 -5.47 -2.25 14.10
N ILE A 196 -6.51 -2.21 14.93
CA ILE A 196 -7.78 -1.59 14.55
C ILE A 196 -7.74 -0.13 14.99
N TYR A 197 -7.90 0.76 14.05
CA TYR A 197 -7.90 2.21 14.29
C TYR A 197 -9.34 2.75 14.41
N PRO A 198 -9.53 3.90 15.10
CA PRO A 198 -8.54 4.66 15.85
C PRO A 198 -8.26 4.07 17.23
N PHE A 199 -7.08 4.38 17.75
CA PHE A 199 -6.75 4.18 19.17
C PHE A 199 -5.94 5.40 19.67
N SER A 200 -5.49 5.37 20.93
CA SER A 200 -4.63 6.42 21.48
C SER A 200 -3.44 5.85 22.23
N ILE A 201 -2.38 6.66 22.28
CA ILE A 201 -1.16 6.38 23.03
C ILE A 201 -0.89 7.51 24.01
N LYS A 202 0.01 7.23 24.96
CA LYS A 202 0.53 8.20 25.90
C LYS A 202 2.05 8.25 25.79
N TYR A 203 2.60 9.39 25.42
CA TYR A 203 4.05 9.58 25.41
C TYR A 203 4.63 9.53 26.83
N ILE A 204 5.72 8.76 27.03
CA ILE A 204 6.37 8.61 28.32
C ILE A 204 7.11 9.89 28.71
N ALA A 205 7.76 10.55 27.75
CA ALA A 205 8.59 11.73 27.99
C ALA A 205 7.82 12.91 28.62
N ASN A 206 6.54 13.08 28.26
CA ASN A 206 5.77 14.27 28.68
C ASN A 206 4.37 13.95 29.22
N ASN A 207 4.01 12.66 29.29
CA ASN A 207 2.69 12.16 29.68
C ASN A 207 1.52 12.70 28.82
N GLN A 208 1.78 13.16 27.61
CA GLN A 208 0.73 13.65 26.69
C GLN A 208 0.10 12.49 25.93
N ASN A 209 -1.23 12.56 25.79
CA ASN A 209 -1.95 11.61 24.95
C ASN A 209 -1.93 12.08 23.48
N ALA A 210 -1.80 11.12 22.58
CA ALA A 210 -1.93 11.33 21.13
C ALA A 210 -2.96 10.37 20.56
N SER A 211 -3.80 10.86 19.66
CA SER A 211 -4.69 10.01 18.87
C SER A 211 -3.91 9.38 17.73
N VAL A 212 -4.20 8.12 17.46
CA VAL A 212 -3.66 7.34 16.34
C VAL A 212 -4.85 6.97 15.45
N PRO A 213 -5.24 7.85 14.52
CA PRO A 213 -6.41 7.65 13.69
C PRO A 213 -6.20 6.56 12.62
N ASP A 214 -4.97 6.32 12.22
CA ASP A 214 -4.63 5.44 11.11
C ASP A 214 -3.19 4.88 11.22
N TYR A 215 -2.90 3.95 10.33
CA TYR A 215 -1.59 3.30 10.22
C TYR A 215 -0.45 4.29 9.93
N TYR A 216 -0.69 5.29 9.06
CA TYR A 216 0.32 6.27 8.72
C TYR A 216 0.77 7.06 9.94
N THR A 217 -0.18 7.57 10.73
CA THR A 217 0.10 8.28 11.98
C THR A 217 0.90 7.40 12.94
N PHE A 218 0.52 6.11 13.07
CA PHE A 218 1.22 5.19 13.96
C PHE A 218 2.67 4.94 13.54
N THR A 219 2.91 4.68 12.27
CA THR A 219 4.28 4.48 11.76
C THR A 219 5.14 5.72 11.89
N THR A 220 4.56 6.92 11.71
CA THR A 220 5.26 8.20 11.93
C THR A 220 5.66 8.37 13.40
N ILE A 221 4.78 8.00 14.34
CA ILE A 221 5.09 8.02 15.78
C ILE A 221 6.24 7.07 16.08
N ILE A 222 6.19 5.82 15.60
CA ILE A 222 7.24 4.83 15.82
C ILE A 222 8.59 5.31 15.25
N ALA A 223 8.59 5.88 14.05
CA ALA A 223 9.79 6.44 13.44
C ALA A 223 10.38 7.62 14.23
N GLY A 224 9.53 8.42 14.87
CA GLY A 224 9.96 9.53 15.75
C GLY A 224 10.44 9.10 17.14
N CYS A 225 10.26 7.82 17.49
CA CYS A 225 10.74 7.23 18.75
C CYS A 225 12.17 6.67 18.66
N ASN A 226 12.70 6.48 17.46
CA ASN A 226 14.05 6.01 17.16
C ASN A 226 14.92 7.22 16.79
#